data_0f870df7ec5b139d11da139d305d1fca
#
_entry.id   0f870df7ec5b139d11da139d305d1fca
#
_cell.length_a   1.000
_cell.length_b   1.000
_cell.length_c   1.000
_cell.angle_alpha   90.00
_cell.angle_beta   90.00
_cell.angle_gamma   90.00
#
_symmetry.space_group_name_H-M   'P 1'
#
loop_
_entity.id
_entity.type
_entity.pdbx_description
1 polymer ?
#
loop_
_entity_poly.entity_id
_entity_poly.type
_entity_poly.pdbx_seq_one_letter_code
_entity_poly.pdbx_strand_id
1 'polypeptide(L)'
;MKQIKSYAVVGGTFLLASCSLLPFGKKGGGERTAINPGQMSTATNLPYNDTENGGFEVKPFEGQPDAPNTVFIEGGRAVMGSFEEDVMSYRDNVERTVSVASFYMDETEIANIHWLEYMHWLGKDSSQEVLQAARPDTTVWVGKLAFNDPYVDHYLRYPGFRYFPVVGVSWTQANRYAKWRTDKVNDQLKKESGLELPEVPAGGRIPLESGVVIPAYRLPTEAEWEYAAQALIGTQWLEEMQTHQRIYPWDGHALRNPYGKQMGFFLANFKRGRGDYAGIAGRLNDGALITSYVYEFPPNDYGLYNMAGNVSEWVMD
;
A
#
# COMPACT_ATOMS: atom_id res chain seq x y z
N MET A 1 64.50 26.24 26.27
CA MET A 1 63.83 27.02 27.32
C MET A 1 63.26 28.28 26.75
N LYS A 2 61.96 28.34 26.46
CA LYS A 2 61.20 29.60 26.26
C LYS A 2 59.81 29.36 26.80
N GLN A 3 59.44 30.10 27.81
CA GLN A 3 58.12 30.06 28.46
C GLN A 3 57.09 30.71 27.55
N ILE A 4 55.95 30.07 27.41
CA ILE A 4 54.78 30.63 26.79
C ILE A 4 53.84 31.12 27.89
N LYS A 5 53.62 32.44 27.90
CA LYS A 5 52.72 33.10 28.85
C LYS A 5 51.26 32.85 28.43
N SER A 6 50.50 32.35 29.37
CA SER A 6 49.06 32.21 29.26
C SER A 6 48.37 33.55 29.46
N TYR A 7 47.53 33.98 28.51
CA TYR A 7 46.65 35.13 28.68
C TYR A 7 45.24 34.63 29.03
N ALA A 8 44.81 34.98 30.23
CA ALA A 8 43.42 34.77 30.66
C ALA A 8 42.53 35.85 29.99
N VAL A 9 41.54 35.43 29.19
CA VAL A 9 40.50 36.27 28.68
C VAL A 9 39.36 36.26 29.74
N VAL A 10 39.17 37.45 30.36
CA VAL A 10 38.01 37.70 31.23
C VAL A 10 36.82 38.01 30.33
N GLY A 11 35.91 37.04 30.19
CA GLY A 11 34.62 37.21 29.52
C GLY A 11 33.63 37.93 30.43
N GLY A 12 33.33 39.18 30.10
CA GLY A 12 32.28 39.93 30.79
C GLY A 12 30.90 39.37 30.46
N THR A 13 30.18 38.91 31.49
CA THR A 13 28.80 38.46 31.40
C THR A 13 27.90 39.71 31.36
N PHE A 14 27.35 40.02 30.17
CA PHE A 14 26.28 41.00 30.06
C PHE A 14 24.96 40.40 30.55
N LEU A 15 24.53 40.79 31.74
CA LEU A 15 23.19 40.56 32.26
C LEU A 15 22.23 41.54 31.57
N LEU A 16 21.52 41.05 30.56
CA LEU A 16 20.32 41.74 30.07
C LEU A 16 19.20 41.53 31.09
N ALA A 17 18.98 42.51 31.96
CA ALA A 17 17.78 42.58 32.76
C ALA A 17 16.58 42.87 31.87
N SER A 18 15.85 41.81 31.48
CA SER A 18 14.53 41.91 30.87
C SER A 18 13.53 42.31 31.95
N CYS A 19 12.91 43.48 31.81
CA CYS A 19 11.78 43.93 32.59
C CYS A 19 10.62 42.96 32.45
N SER A 20 10.43 42.12 33.44
CA SER A 20 9.21 41.37 33.65
C SER A 20 8.44 41.93 34.83
N LEU A 21 7.69 43.00 34.57
CA LEU A 21 6.73 43.53 35.52
C LEU A 21 5.36 43.66 34.88
N LEU A 22 4.66 42.50 34.76
CA LEU A 22 3.22 42.40 34.81
C LEU A 22 2.85 40.99 35.35
N PRO A 23 2.03 40.88 36.38
CA PRO A 23 1.60 39.59 36.87
C PRO A 23 0.47 39.06 35.98
N PHE A 24 0.83 38.54 34.81
CA PHE A 24 -0.09 37.68 34.09
C PHE A 24 0.01 36.31 34.70
N GLY A 25 -1.11 35.85 35.24
CA GLY A 25 -1.25 34.57 35.86
C GLY A 25 -0.65 33.45 34.99
N LYS A 26 0.11 32.58 35.62
CA LYS A 26 0.57 31.33 35.05
C LYS A 26 -0.63 30.54 34.51
N LYS A 27 -0.91 30.63 33.21
CA LYS A 27 -1.65 29.60 32.49
C LYS A 27 -0.61 28.73 31.82
N GLY A 28 -0.36 27.57 32.43
CA GLY A 28 0.34 26.49 31.75
C GLY A 28 -0.53 26.03 30.57
N GLY A 29 -0.09 26.33 29.39
CA GLY A 29 -0.75 25.89 28.17
C GLY A 29 -0.02 26.54 26.99
N GLY A 30 0.51 25.75 26.07
CA GLY A 30 0.99 26.26 24.80
C GLY A 30 -0.10 27.07 24.09
N GLU A 31 0.31 27.87 23.13
CA GLU A 31 -0.61 28.68 22.32
C GLU A 31 -1.74 27.78 21.76
N ARG A 32 -2.98 28.13 22.04
CA ARG A 32 -4.14 27.40 21.55
C ARG A 32 -4.34 27.71 20.08
N THR A 33 -4.44 26.68 19.28
CA THR A 33 -4.73 26.77 17.85
C THR A 33 -5.98 25.95 17.50
N ALA A 34 -6.51 26.12 16.30
CA ALA A 34 -7.62 25.30 15.82
C ALA A 34 -7.25 23.80 15.72
N ILE A 35 -5.96 23.51 15.50
CA ILE A 35 -5.43 22.14 15.43
C ILE A 35 -5.19 21.57 16.84
N ASN A 36 -4.80 22.41 17.79
CA ASN A 36 -4.55 22.03 19.17
C ASN A 36 -5.34 22.94 20.15
N PRO A 37 -6.64 22.72 20.28
CA PRO A 37 -7.53 23.58 21.06
C PRO A 37 -7.33 23.45 22.59
N GLY A 38 -6.67 22.40 23.05
CA GLY A 38 -6.61 22.08 24.47
C GLY A 38 -7.97 21.66 25.01
N GLN A 39 -8.31 22.15 26.22
CA GLN A 39 -9.60 21.86 26.87
C GLN A 39 -10.74 22.84 26.52
N MET A 40 -10.45 23.87 25.74
CA MET A 40 -11.40 24.93 25.43
C MET A 40 -11.43 25.19 23.93
N SER A 41 -12.61 25.45 23.39
CA SER A 41 -12.78 25.85 21.99
C SER A 41 -12.06 27.18 21.72
N THR A 42 -11.31 27.26 20.66
CA THR A 42 -10.68 28.50 20.19
C THR A 42 -11.67 29.42 19.48
N ALA A 43 -12.82 28.90 19.06
CA ALA A 43 -13.87 29.65 18.38
C ALA A 43 -14.88 30.29 19.37
N THR A 44 -15.28 29.52 20.37
CA THR A 44 -16.38 29.94 21.29
C THR A 44 -15.93 30.14 22.73
N ASN A 45 -14.73 29.70 23.07
CA ASN A 45 -14.18 29.63 24.43
C ASN A 45 -15.03 28.78 25.40
N LEU A 46 -15.88 27.88 24.88
CA LEU A 46 -16.59 26.90 25.70
C LEU A 46 -15.68 25.68 25.97
N PRO A 47 -15.83 25.02 27.12
CA PRO A 47 -15.05 23.82 27.42
C PRO A 47 -15.52 22.64 26.58
N TYR A 48 -14.55 21.80 26.17
CA TYR A 48 -14.81 20.51 25.56
C TYR A 48 -14.92 19.42 26.62
N ASN A 49 -15.69 18.37 26.35
CA ASN A 49 -15.85 17.19 27.22
C ASN A 49 -16.39 17.53 28.64
N ASP A 50 -17.15 18.61 28.77
CA ASP A 50 -17.75 19.07 30.03
C ASP A 50 -19.27 18.93 29.94
N THR A 51 -19.81 17.93 30.63
CA THR A 51 -21.22 17.59 30.61
C THR A 51 -22.08 18.67 31.29
N GLU A 52 -21.50 19.51 32.18
CA GLU A 52 -22.21 20.59 32.85
C GLU A 52 -22.39 21.81 31.96
N ASN A 53 -21.51 22.02 30.98
CA ASN A 53 -21.50 23.16 30.09
C ASN A 53 -21.80 22.80 28.61
N GLY A 54 -22.74 21.88 28.37
CA GLY A 54 -23.25 21.54 27.04
C GLY A 54 -22.66 20.30 26.41
N GLY A 55 -21.62 19.70 27.00
CA GLY A 55 -21.21 18.34 26.73
C GLY A 55 -20.68 18.04 25.30
N PHE A 56 -20.15 19.06 24.61
CA PHE A 56 -19.53 18.79 23.29
C PHE A 56 -18.30 17.94 23.46
N GLU A 57 -18.42 16.68 23.05
CA GLU A 57 -17.35 15.68 23.15
C GLU A 57 -16.37 15.79 21.97
N VAL A 58 -15.11 16.01 22.30
CA VAL A 58 -14.01 15.91 21.34
C VAL A 58 -13.27 14.60 21.58
N LYS A 59 -13.38 13.67 20.64
CA LYS A 59 -12.66 12.41 20.71
C LYS A 59 -11.22 12.59 20.25
N PRO A 60 -10.23 12.04 20.96
CA PRO A 60 -8.85 12.02 20.48
C PRO A 60 -8.78 11.18 19.20
N PHE A 61 -8.02 11.66 18.23
CA PHE A 61 -7.73 10.92 17.01
C PHE A 61 -6.21 10.78 16.87
N GLU A 62 -5.72 9.56 16.95
CA GLU A 62 -4.28 9.24 16.86
C GLU A 62 -3.84 8.85 15.44
N GLY A 63 -4.71 8.98 14.47
CA GLY A 63 -4.50 8.57 13.10
C GLY A 63 -5.36 7.35 12.73
N GLN A 64 -5.33 6.97 11.46
CA GLN A 64 -5.99 5.76 11.00
C GLN A 64 -5.20 4.54 11.49
N PRO A 65 -5.88 3.48 11.98
CA PRO A 65 -5.21 2.22 12.30
C PRO A 65 -4.48 1.65 11.08
N ASP A 66 -3.34 1.03 11.31
CA ASP A 66 -2.58 0.38 10.26
C ASP A 66 -3.37 -0.81 9.67
N ALA A 67 -3.45 -0.85 8.36
CA ALA A 67 -4.07 -1.95 7.64
C ALA A 67 -3.03 -3.06 7.38
N PRO A 68 -3.35 -4.34 7.64
CA PRO A 68 -2.40 -5.43 7.42
C PRO A 68 -1.91 -5.50 5.98
N ASN A 69 -0.60 -5.70 5.81
CA ASN A 69 0.08 -5.90 4.52
C ASN A 69 -0.10 -4.76 3.52
N THR A 70 -0.30 -3.54 3.99
CA THR A 70 -0.44 -2.38 3.11
C THR A 70 0.69 -1.39 3.28
N VAL A 71 1.02 -0.70 2.19
CA VAL A 71 2.00 0.38 2.12
C VAL A 71 1.25 1.67 1.82
N PHE A 72 1.59 2.74 2.53
CA PHE A 72 1.06 4.07 2.25
C PHE A 72 1.73 4.64 1.00
N ILE A 73 0.92 5.12 0.05
CA ILE A 73 1.35 5.79 -1.16
C ILE A 73 0.85 7.22 -1.11
N GLU A 74 1.80 8.15 -1.04
CA GLU A 74 1.48 9.57 -1.10
C GLU A 74 0.94 9.92 -2.48
N GLY A 75 -0.21 10.56 -2.53
CA GLY A 75 -0.84 10.99 -3.77
C GLY A 75 -0.08 12.10 -4.45
N GLY A 76 -0.31 12.24 -5.75
CA GLY A 76 0.37 13.24 -6.54
C GLY A 76 -0.18 13.32 -7.95
N ARG A 77 0.57 14.01 -8.82
CA ARG A 77 0.29 14.11 -10.23
C ARG A 77 1.05 13.02 -10.99
N ALA A 78 0.35 12.29 -11.84
CA ALA A 78 0.92 11.25 -12.71
C ALA A 78 0.54 11.49 -14.16
N VAL A 79 1.37 11.02 -15.07
CA VAL A 79 1.06 10.90 -16.49
C VAL A 79 0.78 9.43 -16.78
N MET A 80 -0.45 9.12 -17.15
CA MET A 80 -0.87 7.80 -17.60
C MET A 80 -0.71 7.69 -19.11
N GLY A 81 -0.51 6.47 -19.57
CA GLY A 81 -0.31 6.19 -20.99
C GLY A 81 1.11 6.45 -21.45
N SER A 82 1.46 5.98 -22.63
CA SER A 82 2.76 6.23 -23.26
C SER A 82 2.66 6.04 -24.77
N PHE A 83 3.28 6.95 -25.52
CA PHE A 83 3.45 6.80 -26.96
C PHE A 83 4.85 6.34 -27.37
N GLU A 84 5.85 6.62 -26.56
CA GLU A 84 7.24 6.36 -26.93
C GLU A 84 7.55 4.87 -27.07
N GLU A 85 6.88 4.04 -26.26
CA GLU A 85 7.03 2.59 -26.25
C GLU A 85 6.03 1.85 -27.14
N ASP A 86 5.15 2.57 -27.84
CA ASP A 86 4.20 1.95 -28.78
C ASP A 86 4.86 1.59 -30.11
N VAL A 87 5.58 0.49 -30.10
CA VAL A 87 6.28 -0.05 -31.28
C VAL A 87 5.34 -0.34 -32.45
N MET A 88 4.07 -0.65 -32.15
CA MET A 88 3.07 -0.97 -33.16
C MET A 88 2.34 0.28 -33.67
N SER A 89 2.54 1.42 -33.03
CA SER A 89 1.93 2.70 -33.38
C SER A 89 0.40 2.69 -33.41
N TYR A 90 -0.23 1.92 -32.52
CA TYR A 90 -1.69 1.91 -32.38
C TYR A 90 -2.26 3.22 -31.86
N ARG A 91 -1.47 3.97 -31.06
CA ARG A 91 -1.83 5.26 -30.46
C ARG A 91 -3.16 5.23 -29.69
N ASP A 92 -3.46 4.11 -29.07
CA ASP A 92 -4.65 3.89 -28.24
C ASP A 92 -4.42 4.24 -26.78
N ASN A 93 -3.16 4.35 -26.37
CA ASN A 93 -2.75 4.71 -24.99
C ASN A 93 -2.25 6.16 -24.93
N VAL A 94 -3.17 7.11 -25.13
CA VAL A 94 -2.86 8.55 -25.14
C VAL A 94 -2.41 9.04 -23.78
N GLU A 95 -1.29 9.74 -23.73
CA GLU A 95 -0.80 10.37 -22.51
C GLU A 95 -1.82 11.38 -21.96
N ARG A 96 -2.09 11.27 -20.66
CA ARG A 96 -2.99 12.16 -19.94
C ARG A 96 -2.50 12.36 -18.50
N THR A 97 -2.48 13.60 -18.06
CA THR A 97 -2.12 13.93 -16.69
C THR A 97 -3.34 13.74 -15.78
N VAL A 98 -3.15 12.98 -14.71
CA VAL A 98 -4.16 12.75 -13.69
C VAL A 98 -3.60 13.08 -12.31
N SER A 99 -4.48 13.46 -11.38
CA SER A 99 -4.13 13.62 -9.97
C SER A 99 -4.68 12.43 -9.20
N VAL A 100 -3.79 11.74 -8.50
CA VAL A 100 -4.12 10.58 -7.67
C VAL A 100 -4.09 11.01 -6.20
N ALA A 101 -5.14 10.70 -5.46
CA ALA A 101 -5.17 10.94 -4.01
C ALA A 101 -4.26 9.93 -3.29
N SER A 102 -3.82 10.26 -2.07
CA SER A 102 -3.08 9.31 -1.24
C SER A 102 -3.94 8.10 -0.91
N PHE A 103 -3.34 6.91 -0.92
CA PHE A 103 -4.03 5.65 -0.67
C PHE A 103 -3.08 4.62 -0.05
N TYR A 104 -3.65 3.50 0.40
CA TYR A 104 -2.89 2.33 0.81
C TYR A 104 -3.04 1.24 -0.23
N MET A 105 -1.95 0.56 -0.56
CA MET A 105 -1.94 -0.57 -1.50
C MET A 105 -1.28 -1.77 -0.83
N ASP A 106 -1.74 -2.98 -1.16
CA ASP A 106 -1.08 -4.20 -0.70
C ASP A 106 0.36 -4.26 -1.20
N GLU A 107 1.27 -4.67 -0.32
CA GLU A 107 2.70 -4.81 -0.62
C GLU A 107 2.96 -5.85 -1.71
N THR A 108 2.12 -6.89 -1.78
CA THR A 108 2.24 -8.01 -2.72
C THR A 108 0.89 -8.35 -3.34
N GLU A 109 0.92 -9.14 -4.40
CA GLU A 109 -0.28 -9.84 -4.89
C GLU A 109 -0.91 -10.68 -3.78
N ILE A 110 -2.21 -10.92 -3.87
CA ILE A 110 -2.92 -11.81 -2.97
C ILE A 110 -2.46 -13.25 -3.18
N ALA A 111 -1.81 -13.83 -2.19
CA ALA A 111 -1.27 -15.18 -2.27
C ALA A 111 -2.34 -16.26 -2.04
N ASN A 112 -2.04 -17.49 -2.49
CA ASN A 112 -2.90 -18.65 -2.31
C ASN A 112 -3.33 -18.86 -0.85
N ILE A 113 -2.45 -18.58 0.13
CA ILE A 113 -2.79 -18.73 1.55
C ILE A 113 -3.90 -17.77 1.97
N HIS A 114 -3.88 -16.53 1.50
CA HIS A 114 -4.91 -15.54 1.82
C HIS A 114 -6.26 -15.92 1.22
N TRP A 115 -6.24 -16.49 0.02
CA TRP A 115 -7.46 -16.99 -0.63
C TRP A 115 -8.02 -18.24 0.06
N LEU A 116 -7.15 -19.14 0.50
CA LEU A 116 -7.54 -20.31 1.29
C LEU A 116 -8.14 -19.93 2.64
N GLU A 117 -7.60 -18.91 3.30
CA GLU A 117 -8.16 -18.33 4.51
C GLU A 117 -9.58 -17.80 4.27
N TYR A 118 -9.77 -17.02 3.21
CA TYR A 118 -11.08 -16.54 2.80
C TYR A 118 -12.07 -17.69 2.60
N MET A 119 -11.70 -18.70 1.81
CA MET A 119 -12.53 -19.87 1.58
C MET A 119 -12.84 -20.65 2.86
N HIS A 120 -11.90 -20.73 3.81
CA HIS A 120 -12.11 -21.38 5.10
C HIS A 120 -13.20 -20.67 5.91
N TRP A 121 -13.15 -19.34 5.98
CA TRP A 121 -14.16 -18.55 6.67
C TRP A 121 -15.52 -18.61 5.97
N LEU A 122 -15.57 -18.59 4.66
CA LEU A 122 -16.82 -18.79 3.92
C LEU A 122 -17.44 -20.14 4.20
N GLY A 123 -16.63 -21.19 4.35
CA GLY A 123 -17.11 -22.52 4.70
C GLY A 123 -17.72 -22.63 6.09
N LYS A 124 -17.37 -21.70 7.01
CA LYS A 124 -17.95 -21.61 8.36
C LYS A 124 -19.17 -20.71 8.41
N ASP A 125 -19.11 -19.56 7.74
CA ASP A 125 -20.03 -18.45 7.96
C ASP A 125 -21.09 -18.32 6.83
N SER A 126 -20.96 -19.10 5.74
CA SER A 126 -21.78 -18.96 4.55
C SER A 126 -22.31 -20.28 4.00
N SER A 127 -23.21 -20.20 3.01
CA SER A 127 -23.75 -21.39 2.33
C SER A 127 -22.69 -22.05 1.42
N GLN A 128 -22.91 -23.33 1.11
CA GLN A 128 -22.06 -24.07 0.19
C GLN A 128 -22.03 -23.47 -1.22
N GLU A 129 -23.09 -22.82 -1.65
CA GLU A 129 -23.17 -22.14 -2.94
C GLU A 129 -22.19 -20.94 -2.99
N VAL A 130 -22.12 -20.16 -1.92
CA VAL A 130 -21.18 -19.03 -1.80
C VAL A 130 -19.74 -19.53 -1.79
N LEU A 131 -19.47 -20.60 -1.07
CA LEU A 131 -18.14 -21.23 -1.04
C LEU A 131 -17.73 -21.75 -2.43
N GLN A 132 -18.64 -22.39 -3.16
CA GLN A 132 -18.37 -22.86 -4.53
C GLN A 132 -18.11 -21.69 -5.48
N ALA A 133 -18.91 -20.61 -5.37
CA ALA A 133 -18.72 -19.40 -6.18
C ALA A 133 -17.41 -18.64 -5.86
N ALA A 134 -16.76 -18.91 -4.72
CA ALA A 134 -15.48 -18.32 -4.35
C ALA A 134 -14.28 -19.14 -4.83
N ARG A 135 -14.48 -20.34 -5.38
CA ARG A 135 -13.37 -21.16 -5.88
C ARG A 135 -12.76 -20.53 -7.13
N PRO A 136 -11.42 -20.37 -7.19
CA PRO A 136 -10.74 -19.97 -8.41
C PRO A 136 -10.97 -21.01 -9.52
N ASP A 137 -10.98 -20.54 -10.75
CA ASP A 137 -11.02 -21.39 -11.93
C ASP A 137 -9.66 -22.03 -12.18
N THR A 138 -9.53 -23.31 -11.89
CA THR A 138 -8.30 -24.06 -12.09
C THR A 138 -8.06 -24.44 -13.57
N THR A 139 -9.06 -24.29 -14.43
CA THR A 139 -8.92 -24.62 -15.86
C THR A 139 -8.00 -23.66 -16.60
N VAL A 140 -7.69 -22.52 -16.01
CA VAL A 140 -6.70 -21.55 -16.52
C VAL A 140 -5.32 -22.18 -16.73
N TRP A 141 -5.02 -23.27 -16.03
CA TRP A 141 -3.76 -24.03 -16.17
C TRP A 141 -3.76 -24.99 -17.35
N VAL A 142 -4.94 -25.28 -17.92
CA VAL A 142 -5.05 -26.22 -19.04
C VAL A 142 -4.47 -25.59 -20.30
N GLY A 143 -3.25 -25.95 -20.64
CA GLY A 143 -2.58 -25.46 -21.83
C GLY A 143 -2.45 -26.56 -22.90
N LYS A 144 -2.71 -26.21 -24.17
CA LYS A 144 -2.42 -27.12 -25.28
C LYS A 144 -0.90 -27.34 -25.34
N LEU A 145 -0.49 -28.60 -25.38
CA LEU A 145 0.92 -29.00 -25.48
C LEU A 145 1.81 -28.66 -24.26
N ALA A 146 1.20 -28.36 -23.11
CA ALA A 146 1.90 -28.17 -21.85
C ALA A 146 1.45 -29.24 -20.84
N PHE A 147 2.38 -29.79 -20.09
CA PHE A 147 2.09 -30.71 -19.00
C PHE A 147 1.78 -29.94 -17.70
N ASN A 148 0.59 -29.31 -17.68
CA ASN A 148 0.16 -28.45 -16.57
C ASN A 148 -0.90 -29.10 -15.66
N ASP A 149 -1.25 -30.38 -15.89
CA ASP A 149 -2.25 -31.07 -15.10
C ASP A 149 -1.97 -31.01 -13.59
N PRO A 150 -0.73 -31.14 -13.09
CA PRO A 150 -0.45 -30.99 -11.66
C PRO A 150 -0.83 -29.62 -11.07
N TYR A 151 -0.83 -28.56 -11.85
CA TYR A 151 -1.22 -27.23 -11.40
C TYR A 151 -2.74 -27.08 -11.31
N VAL A 152 -3.48 -27.73 -12.21
CA VAL A 152 -4.95 -27.77 -12.18
C VAL A 152 -5.44 -28.30 -10.82
N ASP A 153 -4.83 -29.39 -10.35
CA ASP A 153 -5.26 -30.07 -9.13
C ASP A 153 -4.64 -29.49 -7.85
N HIS A 154 -3.40 -29.02 -7.92
CA HIS A 154 -2.60 -28.79 -6.72
C HIS A 154 -2.17 -27.34 -6.49
N TYR A 155 -2.15 -26.46 -7.52
CA TYR A 155 -1.59 -25.13 -7.39
C TYR A 155 -2.12 -24.33 -6.18
N LEU A 156 -3.44 -24.30 -6.00
CA LEU A 156 -4.06 -23.56 -4.90
C LEU A 156 -3.75 -24.16 -3.51
N ARG A 157 -3.65 -25.48 -3.41
CA ARG A 157 -3.65 -26.17 -2.10
C ARG A 157 -2.31 -26.75 -1.70
N TYR A 158 -1.41 -26.95 -2.62
CA TYR A 158 -0.10 -27.52 -2.30
C TYR A 158 0.73 -26.54 -1.47
N PRO A 159 1.28 -26.96 -0.32
CA PRO A 159 2.00 -26.07 0.59
C PRO A 159 3.17 -25.31 -0.05
N GLY A 160 3.81 -25.87 -1.09
CA GLY A 160 4.89 -25.24 -1.82
C GLY A 160 4.48 -23.99 -2.59
N PHE A 161 3.19 -23.87 -2.97
CA PHE A 161 2.63 -22.71 -3.65
C PHE A 161 1.89 -21.74 -2.72
N ARG A 162 2.03 -21.91 -1.40
CA ARG A 162 1.32 -21.10 -0.39
C ARG A 162 1.44 -19.60 -0.59
N TYR A 163 2.64 -19.14 -0.90
CA TYR A 163 2.96 -17.72 -1.10
C TYR A 163 3.18 -17.36 -2.57
N PHE A 164 2.58 -18.12 -3.47
CA PHE A 164 2.46 -17.76 -4.88
C PHE A 164 1.11 -17.04 -5.08
N PRO A 165 0.99 -16.15 -6.09
CA PRO A 165 -0.24 -15.39 -6.31
C PRO A 165 -1.40 -16.32 -6.62
N VAL A 166 -2.60 -15.98 -6.15
CA VAL A 166 -3.81 -16.70 -6.54
C VAL A 166 -4.15 -16.41 -8.01
N VAL A 167 -4.46 -17.45 -8.77
CA VAL A 167 -4.75 -17.37 -10.22
C VAL A 167 -6.13 -17.95 -10.51
N GLY A 168 -6.77 -17.49 -11.58
CA GLY A 168 -8.11 -17.97 -11.97
C GLY A 168 -9.23 -17.29 -11.17
N VAL A 169 -9.00 -16.09 -10.66
CA VAL A 169 -9.96 -15.29 -9.91
C VAL A 169 -10.63 -14.30 -10.84
N SER A 170 -11.95 -14.24 -10.84
CA SER A 170 -12.71 -13.24 -11.58
C SER A 170 -12.78 -11.90 -10.82
N TRP A 171 -13.04 -10.82 -11.54
CA TRP A 171 -13.24 -9.48 -10.96
C TRP A 171 -14.30 -9.47 -9.83
N THR A 172 -15.41 -10.18 -10.03
CA THR A 172 -16.47 -10.28 -9.02
C THR A 172 -15.98 -11.01 -7.77
N GLN A 173 -15.18 -12.07 -7.92
CA GLN A 173 -14.60 -12.80 -6.79
C GLN A 173 -13.60 -11.92 -6.03
N ALA A 174 -12.75 -11.16 -6.73
CA ALA A 174 -11.80 -10.25 -6.12
C ALA A 174 -12.50 -9.16 -5.29
N ASN A 175 -13.58 -8.58 -5.80
CA ASN A 175 -14.38 -7.60 -5.03
C ASN A 175 -15.07 -8.22 -3.80
N ARG A 176 -15.54 -9.45 -3.90
CA ARG A 176 -16.10 -10.17 -2.73
C ARG A 176 -15.05 -10.45 -1.67
N TYR A 177 -13.85 -10.82 -2.10
CA TYR A 177 -12.70 -10.98 -1.21
C TYR A 177 -12.36 -9.68 -0.49
N ALA A 178 -12.26 -8.55 -1.21
CA ALA A 178 -11.98 -7.24 -0.65
C ALA A 178 -13.02 -6.83 0.42
N LYS A 179 -14.31 -7.08 0.12
CA LYS A 179 -15.39 -6.84 1.10
C LYS A 179 -15.24 -7.70 2.35
N TRP A 180 -15.03 -9.01 2.19
CA TRP A 180 -14.82 -9.93 3.30
C TRP A 180 -13.62 -9.51 4.16
N ARG A 181 -12.50 -9.15 3.52
CA ARG A 181 -11.30 -8.68 4.22
C ARG A 181 -11.58 -7.42 5.02
N THR A 182 -12.32 -6.46 4.45
CA THR A 182 -12.76 -5.25 5.16
C THR A 182 -13.51 -5.60 6.45
N ASP A 183 -14.49 -6.49 6.34
CA ASP A 183 -15.31 -6.86 7.48
C ASP A 183 -14.46 -7.56 8.56
N LYS A 184 -13.58 -8.50 8.20
CA LYS A 184 -12.71 -9.22 9.15
C LYS A 184 -11.67 -8.33 9.83
N VAL A 185 -11.03 -7.42 9.07
CA VAL A 185 -10.03 -6.49 9.64
C VAL A 185 -10.72 -5.51 10.59
N ASN A 186 -11.86 -4.94 10.21
CA ASN A 186 -12.59 -4.03 11.07
C ASN A 186 -13.18 -4.70 12.32
N ASP A 187 -13.62 -5.95 12.22
CA ASP A 187 -14.03 -6.76 13.38
C ASP A 187 -12.87 -6.98 14.37
N GLN A 188 -11.67 -7.18 13.85
CA GLN A 188 -10.47 -7.34 14.68
C GLN A 188 -10.05 -6.04 15.35
N LEU A 189 -9.99 -4.94 14.60
CA LEU A 189 -9.69 -3.61 15.12
C LEU A 189 -10.69 -3.19 16.23
N LYS A 190 -11.98 -3.48 16.02
CA LYS A 190 -13.00 -3.25 17.04
C LYS A 190 -12.71 -3.99 18.34
N LYS A 191 -12.32 -5.26 18.26
CA LYS A 191 -11.99 -6.07 19.44
C LYS A 191 -10.74 -5.53 20.15
N GLU A 192 -9.74 -5.12 19.39
CA GLU A 192 -8.48 -4.61 19.93
C GLU A 192 -8.63 -3.23 20.58
N SER A 193 -9.52 -2.39 20.06
CA SER A 193 -9.76 -1.05 20.60
C SER A 193 -10.33 -1.07 22.02
N GLY A 194 -11.05 -2.13 22.39
CA GLY A 194 -11.74 -2.23 23.69
C GLY A 194 -12.81 -1.17 23.93
N LEU A 195 -13.15 -0.37 22.90
CA LEU A 195 -14.16 0.69 23.01
C LEU A 195 -15.57 0.11 22.86
N GLU A 196 -16.49 0.58 23.70
CA GLU A 196 -17.91 0.37 23.49
C GLU A 196 -18.37 1.23 22.31
N LEU A 197 -18.44 0.60 21.14
CA LEU A 197 -18.94 1.24 19.93
C LEU A 197 -20.47 1.11 19.89
N PRO A 198 -21.17 2.10 19.29
CA PRO A 198 -22.62 2.01 19.14
C PRO A 198 -23.00 0.74 18.40
N GLU A 199 -24.11 0.11 18.83
CA GLU A 199 -24.68 -1.03 18.13
C GLU A 199 -24.98 -0.64 16.67
N VAL A 200 -24.36 -1.34 15.75
CA VAL A 200 -24.61 -1.13 14.33
C VAL A 200 -25.75 -2.04 13.92
N PRO A 201 -26.79 -1.53 13.26
CA PRO A 201 -27.88 -2.37 12.76
C PRO A 201 -27.34 -3.51 11.90
N ALA A 202 -28.06 -4.63 11.86
CA ALA A 202 -27.65 -5.77 11.04
C ALA A 202 -27.38 -5.36 9.59
N GLY A 203 -26.16 -5.57 9.10
CA GLY A 203 -25.68 -5.13 7.79
C GLY A 203 -25.16 -3.70 7.71
N GLY A 204 -25.19 -2.95 8.79
CA GLY A 204 -24.55 -1.62 8.89
C GLY A 204 -23.05 -1.73 9.12
N ARG A 205 -22.34 -0.62 8.91
CA ARG A 205 -20.90 -0.50 9.18
C ARG A 205 -20.65 0.47 10.32
N ILE A 206 -19.59 0.22 11.06
CA ILE A 206 -19.10 1.17 12.06
C ILE A 206 -18.68 2.44 11.31
N PRO A 207 -19.13 3.63 11.75
CA PRO A 207 -18.74 4.89 11.13
C PRO A 207 -17.23 5.11 11.22
N LEU A 208 -16.63 5.64 10.15
CA LEU A 208 -15.21 5.98 10.12
C LEU A 208 -14.84 7.04 11.15
N GLU A 209 -15.81 7.90 11.50
CA GLU A 209 -15.69 8.94 12.53
C GLU A 209 -15.41 8.37 13.93
N SER A 210 -15.61 7.07 14.12
CA SER A 210 -15.20 6.39 15.36
C SER A 210 -13.69 6.38 15.57
N GLY A 211 -12.90 6.53 14.50
CA GLY A 211 -11.45 6.44 14.52
C GLY A 211 -10.89 5.03 14.75
N VAL A 212 -11.75 4.01 14.83
CA VAL A 212 -11.38 2.62 15.19
C VAL A 212 -11.23 1.74 13.95
N VAL A 213 -11.98 2.06 12.89
CA VAL A 213 -12.07 1.22 11.68
C VAL A 213 -11.38 1.88 10.50
N ILE A 214 -10.93 1.06 9.56
CA ILE A 214 -10.33 1.51 8.31
C ILE A 214 -11.38 1.60 7.20
N PRO A 215 -11.11 2.40 6.14
CA PRO A 215 -11.89 2.40 4.91
C PRO A 215 -11.94 1.01 4.28
N ALA A 216 -12.93 0.81 3.41
CA ALA A 216 -13.09 -0.48 2.74
C ALA A 216 -11.92 -0.78 1.80
N TYR A 217 -11.41 -2.02 1.87
CA TYR A 217 -10.57 -2.55 0.80
C TYR A 217 -11.35 -2.63 -0.51
N ARG A 218 -10.70 -2.33 -1.59
CA ARG A 218 -11.22 -2.39 -2.94
C ARG A 218 -10.11 -2.69 -3.93
N LEU A 219 -10.44 -3.00 -5.16
CA LEU A 219 -9.46 -3.00 -6.24
C LEU A 219 -8.96 -1.57 -6.47
N PRO A 220 -7.68 -1.38 -6.85
CA PRO A 220 -7.18 -0.08 -7.26
C PRO A 220 -7.86 0.36 -8.56
N THR A 221 -7.94 1.64 -8.82
CA THR A 221 -8.20 2.13 -10.17
C THR A 221 -6.96 1.95 -11.05
N GLU A 222 -7.13 1.95 -12.37
CA GLU A 222 -5.99 1.90 -13.30
C GLU A 222 -4.98 3.01 -13.00
N ALA A 223 -5.48 4.23 -12.73
CA ALA A 223 -4.62 5.37 -12.38
C ALA A 223 -3.83 5.15 -11.08
N GLU A 224 -4.44 4.58 -10.06
CA GLU A 224 -3.75 4.24 -8.80
C GLU A 224 -2.70 3.15 -9.03
N TRP A 225 -3.03 2.14 -9.82
CA TRP A 225 -2.12 1.04 -10.14
C TRP A 225 -0.90 1.51 -10.95
N GLU A 226 -1.11 2.27 -12.03
CA GLU A 226 -0.01 2.81 -12.86
C GLU A 226 0.88 3.76 -12.04
N TYR A 227 0.26 4.65 -11.24
CA TYR A 227 0.98 5.56 -10.36
C TYR A 227 1.86 4.81 -9.37
N ALA A 228 1.31 3.78 -8.74
CA ALA A 228 2.03 2.93 -7.79
C ALA A 228 3.15 2.12 -8.47
N ALA A 229 2.93 1.63 -9.69
CA ALA A 229 3.93 0.88 -10.45
C ALA A 229 5.12 1.74 -10.85
N GLN A 230 4.88 2.98 -11.30
CA GLN A 230 5.95 3.90 -11.70
C GLN A 230 6.82 4.34 -10.52
N ALA A 231 6.24 4.49 -9.33
CA ALA A 231 6.94 4.82 -8.08
C ALA A 231 7.94 5.99 -8.22
N LEU A 232 7.53 7.09 -8.85
CA LEU A 232 8.37 8.26 -9.11
C LEU A 232 8.55 9.12 -7.85
N ILE A 233 9.06 8.55 -6.77
CA ILE A 233 9.27 9.24 -5.50
C ILE A 233 10.31 10.36 -5.65
N GLY A 234 9.96 11.56 -5.17
CA GLY A 234 10.85 12.72 -5.19
C GLY A 234 11.01 13.39 -6.56
N THR A 235 10.40 12.86 -7.62
CA THR A 235 10.48 13.39 -8.98
C THR A 235 9.19 14.09 -9.42
N GLN A 236 8.15 14.03 -8.63
CA GLN A 236 6.80 14.54 -8.93
C GLN A 236 6.73 16.05 -9.22
N TRP A 237 7.73 16.79 -8.82
CA TRP A 237 7.81 18.25 -9.01
C TRP A 237 8.47 18.69 -10.31
N LEU A 238 9.14 17.79 -11.01
CA LEU A 238 9.84 18.08 -12.26
C LEU A 238 9.00 17.60 -13.44
N GLU A 239 8.50 18.52 -14.21
CA GLU A 239 7.65 18.26 -15.38
C GLU A 239 8.31 17.33 -16.39
N GLU A 240 9.62 17.45 -16.56
CA GLU A 240 10.45 16.60 -17.43
C GLU A 240 10.45 15.12 -17.00
N MET A 241 10.39 14.86 -15.69
CA MET A 241 10.38 13.48 -15.18
C MET A 241 8.99 12.84 -15.16
N GLN A 242 7.94 13.66 -15.30
CA GLN A 242 6.58 13.16 -15.50
C GLN A 242 6.30 12.84 -16.96
N THR A 243 7.02 13.50 -17.88
CA THR A 243 6.93 13.25 -19.32
C THR A 243 7.79 12.06 -19.73
N HIS A 244 8.95 11.87 -19.07
CA HIS A 244 9.82 10.72 -19.28
C HIS A 244 9.55 9.64 -18.24
N GLN A 245 8.46 8.91 -18.41
CA GLN A 245 7.99 7.86 -17.52
C GLN A 245 9.04 6.75 -17.36
N ARG A 246 9.06 6.10 -16.19
CA ARG A 246 9.75 4.82 -16.05
C ARG A 246 9.05 3.76 -16.89
N ILE A 247 9.81 3.02 -17.67
CA ILE A 247 9.31 1.89 -18.45
C ILE A 247 9.00 0.71 -17.51
N TYR A 248 9.79 0.57 -16.44
CA TYR A 248 9.70 -0.50 -15.46
C TYR A 248 9.55 0.04 -14.04
N PRO A 249 9.03 -0.76 -13.09
CA PRO A 249 8.94 -0.36 -11.68
C PRO A 249 10.28 -0.12 -10.97
N TRP A 250 11.40 -0.38 -11.63
CA TRP A 250 12.77 -0.16 -11.14
C TRP A 250 13.52 0.86 -12.00
N ASP A 251 14.67 1.32 -11.51
CA ASP A 251 15.50 2.26 -12.22
C ASP A 251 16.17 1.65 -13.46
N GLY A 252 16.20 2.44 -14.53
CA GLY A 252 16.84 2.06 -15.79
C GLY A 252 15.94 1.30 -16.75
N HIS A 253 16.51 0.95 -17.92
CA HIS A 253 15.79 0.35 -19.04
C HIS A 253 16.11 -1.15 -19.21
N ALA A 254 16.84 -1.74 -18.27
CA ALA A 254 17.28 -3.12 -18.35
C ALA A 254 16.32 -4.07 -17.64
N LEU A 255 15.95 -5.16 -18.29
CA LEU A 255 15.20 -6.27 -17.69
C LEU A 255 16.07 -7.12 -16.75
N ARG A 256 17.38 -6.93 -16.81
CA ARG A 256 18.34 -7.63 -15.96
C ARG A 256 19.01 -6.66 -15.01
N ASN A 257 19.20 -7.11 -13.78
CA ASN A 257 19.92 -6.35 -12.78
C ASN A 257 21.35 -6.00 -13.28
N PRO A 258 21.69 -4.72 -13.43
CA PRO A 258 23.01 -4.31 -13.91
C PRO A 258 24.08 -4.28 -12.82
N TYR A 259 23.73 -4.47 -11.54
CA TYR A 259 24.63 -4.19 -10.42
C TYR A 259 24.77 -5.35 -9.43
N GLY A 260 25.91 -5.34 -8.74
CA GLY A 260 26.15 -6.15 -7.55
C GLY A 260 26.24 -7.65 -7.78
N LYS A 261 25.95 -8.42 -6.72
CA LYS A 261 26.04 -9.89 -6.73
C LYS A 261 24.97 -10.57 -7.59
N GLN A 262 23.89 -9.85 -7.88
CA GLN A 262 22.76 -10.32 -8.69
C GLN A 262 22.82 -9.80 -10.14
N MET A 263 23.97 -9.27 -10.57
CA MET A 263 24.13 -8.80 -11.94
C MET A 263 23.78 -9.88 -12.95
N GLY A 264 22.96 -9.53 -13.93
CA GLY A 264 22.49 -10.42 -14.97
C GLY A 264 21.23 -11.23 -14.64
N PHE A 265 20.73 -11.18 -13.36
CA PHE A 265 19.46 -11.81 -13.01
C PHE A 265 18.29 -10.97 -13.53
N PHE A 266 17.21 -11.63 -13.92
CA PHE A 266 15.98 -10.93 -14.28
C PHE A 266 15.37 -10.25 -13.07
N LEU A 267 14.67 -9.15 -13.34
CA LEU A 267 13.99 -8.31 -12.32
C LEU A 267 12.48 -8.54 -12.30
N ALA A 268 11.96 -9.41 -13.17
CA ALA A 268 10.56 -9.79 -13.23
C ALA A 268 10.39 -11.17 -13.84
N ASN A 269 9.23 -11.79 -13.56
CA ASN A 269 8.78 -13.01 -14.19
C ASN A 269 7.88 -12.68 -15.38
N PHE A 270 8.34 -12.96 -16.60
CA PHE A 270 7.58 -12.69 -17.84
C PHE A 270 7.94 -13.67 -18.96
N LYS A 271 7.01 -13.87 -19.88
CA LYS A 271 7.21 -14.74 -21.01
C LYS A 271 7.98 -14.03 -22.13
N ARG A 272 9.15 -14.56 -22.51
CA ARG A 272 10.05 -13.98 -23.52
C ARG A 272 9.82 -14.46 -24.94
N GLY A 273 9.02 -15.49 -25.14
CA GLY A 273 8.72 -16.04 -26.45
C GLY A 273 8.41 -17.54 -26.44
N ARG A 274 8.43 -18.15 -27.61
CA ARG A 274 8.27 -19.63 -27.73
C ARG A 274 9.49 -20.32 -27.15
N GLY A 275 9.28 -21.37 -26.34
CA GLY A 275 10.36 -22.10 -25.70
C GLY A 275 11.10 -21.31 -24.63
N ASP A 276 10.41 -20.41 -23.96
CA ASP A 276 10.92 -19.52 -22.93
C ASP A 276 11.73 -20.25 -21.85
N TYR A 277 11.38 -21.47 -21.55
CA TYR A 277 12.03 -22.32 -20.54
C TYR A 277 13.18 -23.15 -21.09
N ALA A 278 13.41 -23.10 -22.41
CA ALA A 278 14.47 -23.85 -23.06
C ALA A 278 15.78 -23.05 -23.10
N GLY A 279 16.89 -23.69 -22.82
CA GLY A 279 18.24 -23.22 -23.09
C GLY A 279 18.97 -22.67 -21.85
N ILE A 280 18.55 -21.61 -21.22
CA ILE A 280 19.27 -21.04 -20.08
C ILE A 280 18.62 -21.50 -18.78
N ALA A 281 19.33 -22.39 -18.08
CA ALA A 281 18.91 -22.87 -16.77
C ALA A 281 19.44 -21.99 -15.62
N GLY A 282 18.79 -22.07 -14.48
CA GLY A 282 19.23 -21.44 -13.25
C GLY A 282 19.10 -19.92 -13.23
N ARG A 283 20.05 -19.26 -12.59
CA ARG A 283 20.00 -17.84 -12.25
C ARG A 283 20.06 -16.85 -13.42
N LEU A 284 20.39 -17.31 -14.60
CA LEU A 284 20.39 -16.49 -15.84
C LEU A 284 19.00 -16.45 -16.50
N ASN A 285 18.05 -17.19 -15.96
CA ASN A 285 16.64 -17.13 -16.28
C ASN A 285 15.88 -16.47 -15.10
N ASP A 286 14.59 -16.16 -15.26
CA ASP A 286 13.73 -15.68 -14.15
C ASP A 286 13.50 -16.75 -13.06
N GLY A 287 13.84 -18.00 -13.37
CA GLY A 287 13.71 -19.14 -12.45
C GLY A 287 12.28 -19.69 -12.36
N ALA A 288 11.33 -19.10 -13.04
CA ALA A 288 9.94 -19.47 -13.01
C ALA A 288 9.51 -20.28 -14.23
N LEU A 289 8.73 -21.34 -14.01
CA LEU A 289 8.04 -22.08 -15.05
C LEU A 289 6.63 -21.53 -15.31
N ILE A 290 6.04 -20.98 -14.26
CA ILE A 290 4.69 -20.43 -14.22
C ILE A 290 4.75 -19.09 -13.47
N THR A 291 4.03 -18.98 -12.36
CA THR A 291 4.13 -17.85 -11.43
C THR A 291 5.36 -17.97 -10.53
N SER A 292 5.77 -16.88 -9.92
CA SER A 292 6.83 -16.79 -8.93
C SER A 292 6.27 -16.50 -7.53
N TYR A 293 7.12 -16.66 -6.52
CA TYR A 293 6.86 -16.26 -5.16
C TYR A 293 6.57 -14.74 -5.08
N VAL A 294 5.59 -14.33 -4.28
CA VAL A 294 5.15 -12.91 -4.21
C VAL A 294 6.24 -11.93 -3.76
N TYR A 295 7.33 -12.41 -3.17
CA TYR A 295 8.51 -11.61 -2.78
C TYR A 295 9.78 -12.00 -3.58
N GLU A 296 9.66 -12.63 -4.76
CA GLU A 296 10.83 -13.15 -5.49
C GLU A 296 11.73 -12.05 -6.01
N PHE A 297 11.15 -10.98 -6.55
CA PHE A 297 11.87 -9.89 -7.19
C PHE A 297 11.98 -8.67 -6.26
N PRO A 298 12.96 -7.78 -6.47
CA PRO A 298 13.08 -6.57 -5.68
C PRO A 298 11.82 -5.68 -5.78
N PRO A 299 11.39 -5.05 -4.68
CA PRO A 299 10.29 -4.11 -4.70
C PRO A 299 10.66 -2.83 -5.44
N ASN A 300 9.66 -2.06 -5.85
CA ASN A 300 9.83 -0.69 -6.33
C ASN A 300 10.11 0.29 -5.17
N ASP A 301 10.23 1.58 -5.47
CA ASP A 301 10.58 2.61 -4.48
C ASP A 301 9.50 2.84 -3.40
N TYR A 302 8.25 2.41 -3.65
CA TYR A 302 7.21 2.37 -2.61
C TYR A 302 7.26 1.11 -1.74
N GLY A 303 8.05 0.12 -2.10
CA GLY A 303 8.09 -1.18 -1.42
C GLY A 303 7.11 -2.20 -1.97
N LEU A 304 6.51 -1.96 -3.15
CA LEU A 304 5.57 -2.88 -3.80
C LEU A 304 6.31 -3.90 -4.65
N TYR A 305 5.95 -5.16 -4.51
CA TYR A 305 6.54 -6.28 -5.22
C TYR A 305 5.76 -6.61 -6.49
N ASN A 306 6.45 -7.18 -7.46
CA ASN A 306 5.89 -7.76 -8.70
C ASN A 306 5.00 -6.82 -9.53
N MET A 307 5.19 -5.49 -9.42
CA MET A 307 4.47 -4.50 -10.23
C MET A 307 4.79 -4.60 -11.74
N ALA A 308 5.60 -5.58 -12.15
CA ALA A 308 5.84 -5.96 -13.52
C ALA A 308 5.91 -7.48 -13.66
N GLY A 309 5.05 -8.05 -14.47
CA GLY A 309 5.04 -9.49 -14.76
C GLY A 309 4.29 -10.31 -13.71
N ASN A 310 4.70 -11.54 -13.53
CA ASN A 310 4.15 -12.57 -12.67
C ASN A 310 2.70 -12.94 -13.00
N VAL A 311 1.72 -12.13 -12.66
CA VAL A 311 0.30 -12.32 -13.01
C VAL A 311 -0.34 -11.02 -13.49
N SER A 312 -1.43 -11.14 -14.25
CA SER A 312 -2.29 -9.98 -14.57
C SER A 312 -3.20 -9.68 -13.39
N GLU A 313 -3.35 -8.43 -13.06
CA GLU A 313 -4.10 -7.96 -11.90
C GLU A 313 -5.36 -7.23 -12.31
N TRP A 314 -6.43 -7.42 -11.54
CA TRP A 314 -7.68 -6.73 -11.75
C TRP A 314 -7.63 -5.30 -11.20
N VAL A 315 -8.10 -4.35 -11.98
CA VAL A 315 -8.39 -2.98 -11.56
C VAL A 315 -9.91 -2.75 -11.50
N MET A 316 -10.32 -1.59 -10.98
CA MET A 316 -11.73 -1.28 -10.72
C MET A 316 -12.48 -0.92 -11.99
N ASP A 317 -11.83 -0.20 -12.91
CA ASP A 317 -12.29 0.42 -14.15
C ASP A 317 -11.73 -0.24 -15.41
#